data_9bc7e759526bacc761f9d40f47501b07
#
_entry.id   9bc7e759526bacc761f9d40f47501b07
#
_cell.length_a   1.000
_cell.length_b   1.000
_cell.length_c   1.000
_cell.angle_alpha   90.00
_cell.angle_beta   90.00
_cell.angle_gamma   90.00
#
_symmetry.space_group_name_H-M   'P 1'
#
loop_
_entity.id
_entity.type
_entity.pdbx_description
1 polymer ?
#
loop_
_entity_poly.entity_id
_entity_poly.type
_entity_poly.pdbx_seq_one_letter_code
_entity_poly.pdbx_strand_id
1 'polypeptide(L)'
;MFFIVNKGKEINPILKFSISSIFYTNNFNKDNSKEFKSEINILNNDNFRSYLAGLIEGDGTFAVHNKNSTSKKYLPKIIIVFKLTDLPLAEYLQLITQCGKVYKKSNRGYVLWQIQDIVSVFKISNWINGYMRTPKIESLHRTINWIHDYINNNKNSKLTKIQNILSKIHYLEIKPNDISEIESNAWLSGFSDADANFSINIHKRTNKNSTRVQLYYRLEIKQTYHKLDSDDNKVSFFPIMSKLAGFLCVSVYSRSRILNNKEFYSFTVVSHNKKSLLKITHYFNKFPLLSSKYLDYKDFLYILELQNKNKLTTSYLGEAIKIRKDFNSTRTTYHWSHLKNCYLIKT
;
A
#
# COMPACT_ATOMS: atom_id res chain seq x y z
N MET A 1 -24.10 11.15 51.40
CA MET A 1 -22.70 11.54 51.55
C MET A 1 -21.84 10.26 51.43
N PHE A 2 -21.52 9.87 50.23
CA PHE A 2 -20.64 8.72 49.99
C PHE A 2 -19.65 9.11 48.87
N PHE A 3 -18.40 9.19 49.24
CA PHE A 3 -17.28 9.40 48.32
C PHE A 3 -16.97 8.12 47.63
N ILE A 4 -17.02 8.08 46.28
CA ILE A 4 -16.46 7.00 45.47
C ILE A 4 -15.12 7.50 44.94
N VAL A 5 -14.05 6.87 45.44
CA VAL A 5 -12.67 7.06 44.96
C VAL A 5 -12.50 6.28 43.65
N ASN A 6 -12.34 7.01 42.56
CA ASN A 6 -11.95 6.43 41.28
C ASN A 6 -10.43 6.15 41.29
N LYS A 7 -10.05 4.88 41.35
CA LYS A 7 -8.68 4.44 41.12
C LYS A 7 -8.34 4.62 39.63
N GLY A 8 -7.49 5.59 39.33
CA GLY A 8 -6.87 5.75 38.03
C GLY A 8 -6.02 4.53 37.68
N LYS A 9 -6.31 3.90 36.54
CA LYS A 9 -5.41 2.93 35.92
C LYS A 9 -4.28 3.72 35.25
N GLU A 10 -3.07 3.51 35.73
CA GLU A 10 -1.85 3.98 35.10
C GLU A 10 -1.76 3.44 33.67
N ILE A 11 -1.69 4.35 32.71
CA ILE A 11 -1.46 4.05 31.30
C ILE A 11 0.05 3.86 31.15
N ASN A 12 0.43 2.66 30.78
CA ASN A 12 1.79 2.20 30.53
C ASN A 12 2.53 3.13 29.53
N PRO A 13 3.72 3.70 29.87
CA PRO A 13 4.38 4.75 29.10
C PRO A 13 5.18 4.28 27.86
N ILE A 14 4.94 3.05 27.34
CA ILE A 14 5.78 2.44 26.29
C ILE A 14 5.38 2.82 24.86
N LEU A 15 4.37 3.66 24.61
CA LEU A 15 3.88 4.00 23.25
C LEU A 15 4.13 5.45 22.82
N LYS A 16 5.18 6.09 23.31
CA LYS A 16 5.67 7.37 22.76
C LYS A 16 7.00 7.18 22.01
N PHE A 17 7.02 6.37 20.99
CA PHE A 17 8.00 6.51 19.93
C PHE A 17 7.38 7.35 18.81
N SER A 18 7.50 8.66 18.92
CA SER A 18 7.23 9.53 17.79
C SER A 18 8.36 9.33 16.76
N ILE A 19 8.04 9.39 15.46
CA ILE A 19 9.04 9.37 14.37
C ILE A 19 10.09 10.47 14.56
N SER A 20 9.77 11.56 15.27
CA SER A 20 10.72 12.57 15.70
C SER A 20 11.93 11.97 16.44
N SER A 21 11.76 10.93 17.26
CA SER A 21 12.89 10.27 17.94
C SER A 21 13.73 9.36 17.03
N ILE A 22 13.23 8.97 15.88
CA ILE A 22 13.96 8.18 14.88
C ILE A 22 14.94 9.04 14.07
N PHE A 23 14.64 10.35 13.94
CA PHE A 23 15.44 11.30 13.15
C PHE A 23 16.20 12.35 13.98
N TYR A 24 15.98 12.45 15.30
CA TYR A 24 16.55 13.53 16.13
C TYR A 24 17.92 13.26 16.75
N THR A 25 18.63 12.18 16.42
CA THR A 25 20.00 11.93 16.92
C THR A 25 21.13 12.27 15.96
N ASN A 26 20.83 12.94 14.84
CA ASN A 26 21.90 13.52 14.02
C ASN A 26 21.62 15.00 13.79
N ASN A 27 22.54 15.85 14.26
CA ASN A 27 22.58 17.29 14.05
C ASN A 27 22.32 17.65 12.60
N PHE A 28 21.09 18.09 12.30
CA PHE A 28 20.78 18.73 11.03
C PHE A 28 21.25 20.18 11.09
N ASN A 29 22.48 20.41 10.67
CA ASN A 29 22.90 21.73 10.22
C ASN A 29 22.07 22.06 8.96
N LYS A 30 21.45 23.24 8.97
CA LYS A 30 20.69 23.83 7.86
C LYS A 30 21.60 24.00 6.65
N ASP A 31 21.61 23.02 5.77
CA ASP A 31 22.23 23.12 4.46
C ASP A 31 21.14 22.88 3.40
N ASN A 32 20.54 23.97 2.90
CA ASN A 32 19.48 23.98 1.91
C ASN A 32 19.82 23.22 0.61
N SER A 33 21.11 22.93 0.37
CA SER A 33 21.58 22.18 -0.78
C SER A 33 21.33 20.66 -0.70
N LYS A 34 21.22 20.09 0.53
CA LYS A 34 20.93 18.66 0.73
C LYS A 34 19.45 18.34 0.60
N GLU A 35 18.56 19.25 1.00
CA GLU A 35 17.12 19.11 0.84
C GLU A 35 16.70 19.06 -0.66
N PHE A 36 17.32 19.91 -1.47
CA PHE A 36 17.09 19.94 -2.92
C PHE A 36 17.56 18.65 -3.65
N LYS A 37 18.68 18.06 -3.20
CA LYS A 37 19.16 16.77 -3.75
C LYS A 37 18.27 15.58 -3.38
N SER A 38 17.64 15.57 -2.19
CA SER A 38 16.73 14.47 -1.79
C SER A 38 15.43 14.46 -2.59
N GLU A 39 14.86 15.63 -2.93
CA GLU A 39 13.66 15.72 -3.78
C GLU A 39 13.93 15.24 -5.21
N ILE A 40 15.09 15.59 -5.79
CA ILE A 40 15.45 15.18 -7.16
C ILE A 40 15.65 13.66 -7.25
N ASN A 41 16.21 13.02 -6.21
CA ASN A 41 16.45 11.59 -6.19
C ASN A 41 15.14 10.77 -6.10
N ILE A 42 14.13 11.24 -5.36
CA ILE A 42 12.81 10.59 -5.29
C ILE A 42 12.08 10.70 -6.64
N LEU A 43 12.17 11.83 -7.31
CA LEU A 43 11.52 12.09 -8.61
C LEU A 43 12.00 11.13 -9.71
N ASN A 44 13.23 10.64 -9.64
CA ASN A 44 13.83 9.73 -10.62
C ASN A 44 13.84 8.26 -10.18
N ASN A 45 13.29 7.93 -9.01
CA ASN A 45 13.29 6.56 -8.49
C ASN A 45 12.03 5.79 -8.97
N ASP A 46 12.21 4.94 -9.98
CA ASP A 46 11.14 4.10 -10.54
C ASP A 46 10.54 3.13 -9.52
N ASN A 47 11.33 2.67 -8.55
CA ASN A 47 10.85 1.81 -7.48
C ASN A 47 9.89 2.56 -6.55
N PHE A 48 10.18 3.82 -6.21
CA PHE A 48 9.25 4.64 -5.44
C PHE A 48 7.94 4.87 -6.19
N ARG A 49 8.02 5.27 -7.47
CA ARG A 49 6.85 5.58 -8.31
C ARG A 49 5.96 4.36 -8.48
N SER A 50 6.55 3.21 -8.82
CA SER A 50 5.82 1.96 -9.00
C SER A 50 5.24 1.42 -7.69
N TYR A 51 5.98 1.48 -6.57
CA TYR A 51 5.46 1.14 -5.24
C TYR A 51 4.24 1.99 -4.89
N LEU A 52 4.35 3.32 -5.06
CA LEU A 52 3.27 4.25 -4.75
C LEU A 52 2.04 4.01 -5.64
N ALA A 53 2.24 3.70 -6.93
CA ALA A 53 1.15 3.31 -7.83
C ALA A 53 0.44 2.06 -7.32
N GLY A 54 1.16 0.99 -6.97
CA GLY A 54 0.59 -0.23 -6.42
C GLY A 54 -0.18 0.00 -5.12
N LEU A 55 0.37 0.76 -4.19
CA LEU A 55 -0.27 1.10 -2.93
C LEU A 55 -1.58 1.89 -3.15
N ILE A 56 -1.57 2.88 -4.05
CA ILE A 56 -2.77 3.67 -4.38
C ILE A 56 -3.81 2.80 -5.12
N GLU A 57 -3.39 1.86 -5.95
CA GLU A 57 -4.31 0.97 -6.66
C GLU A 57 -5.05 0.01 -5.70
N GLY A 58 -4.42 -0.43 -4.62
CA GLY A 58 -5.08 -1.17 -3.55
C GLY A 58 -5.92 -0.24 -2.66
N ASP A 59 -5.28 0.50 -1.77
CA ASP A 59 -5.91 1.24 -0.66
C ASP A 59 -6.19 2.72 -0.94
N GLY A 60 -5.84 3.23 -2.14
CA GLY A 60 -6.04 4.63 -2.49
C GLY A 60 -7.41 4.91 -3.12
N THR A 61 -7.83 6.16 -3.05
CA THR A 61 -9.04 6.69 -3.69
C THR A 61 -8.74 8.05 -4.30
N PHE A 62 -9.13 8.23 -5.57
CA PHE A 62 -9.17 9.52 -6.24
C PHE A 62 -10.57 10.10 -6.13
N ALA A 63 -10.74 11.14 -5.32
CA ALA A 63 -11.99 11.86 -5.20
C ALA A 63 -11.97 13.06 -6.17
N VAL A 64 -12.46 12.86 -7.37
CA VAL A 64 -12.55 13.87 -8.42
C VAL A 64 -14.01 14.07 -8.79
N HIS A 65 -14.45 15.32 -8.84
CA HIS A 65 -15.81 15.67 -9.23
C HIS A 65 -16.08 15.34 -10.69
N ASN A 66 -17.27 14.81 -10.96
CA ASN A 66 -17.74 14.64 -12.32
C ASN A 66 -18.13 16.03 -12.92
N LYS A 67 -17.73 16.35 -14.15
CA LYS A 67 -18.03 17.63 -14.83
C LYS A 67 -19.54 17.95 -14.84
N ASN A 68 -20.36 16.91 -14.89
CA ASN A 68 -21.84 17.02 -14.98
C ASN A 68 -22.55 17.04 -13.61
N SER A 69 -21.81 17.04 -12.50
CA SER A 69 -22.38 17.06 -11.16
C SER A 69 -22.85 18.47 -10.80
N THR A 70 -24.08 18.59 -10.33
CA THR A 70 -24.67 19.83 -9.77
C THR A 70 -24.17 20.15 -8.35
N SER A 71 -23.45 19.22 -7.72
CA SER A 71 -22.89 19.41 -6.39
C SER A 71 -21.70 20.36 -6.39
N LYS A 72 -21.34 20.93 -5.20
CA LYS A 72 -20.17 21.81 -5.06
C LYS A 72 -18.94 21.22 -5.73
N LYS A 73 -18.29 22.00 -6.61
CA LYS A 73 -17.01 21.62 -7.22
C LYS A 73 -15.95 21.55 -6.15
N TYR A 74 -15.47 20.36 -5.84
CA TYR A 74 -14.36 20.14 -4.91
C TYR A 74 -13.06 20.02 -5.70
N LEU A 75 -11.96 20.49 -5.10
CA LEU A 75 -10.62 20.17 -5.59
C LEU A 75 -10.40 18.66 -5.55
N PRO A 76 -9.65 18.09 -6.51
CA PRO A 76 -9.33 16.68 -6.49
C PRO A 76 -8.55 16.33 -5.23
N LYS A 77 -8.81 15.12 -4.72
CA LYS A 77 -8.12 14.58 -3.54
C LYS A 77 -7.64 13.17 -3.83
N ILE A 78 -6.46 12.85 -3.32
CA ILE A 78 -5.98 11.48 -3.23
C ILE A 78 -5.99 11.10 -1.75
N ILE A 79 -6.63 10.00 -1.41
CA ILE A 79 -6.76 9.53 -0.02
C ILE A 79 -6.30 8.09 0.01
N ILE A 80 -5.33 7.78 0.87
CA ILE A 80 -4.86 6.41 1.10
C ILE A 80 -5.21 6.04 2.53
N VAL A 81 -5.82 4.86 2.71
CA VAL A 81 -6.27 4.37 4.00
C VAL A 81 -5.30 3.31 4.50
N PHE A 82 -4.82 3.45 5.73
CA PHE A 82 -3.94 2.49 6.38
C PHE A 82 -4.61 1.94 7.64
N LYS A 83 -4.24 0.74 8.06
CA LYS A 83 -4.54 0.27 9.42
C LYS A 83 -3.89 1.22 10.44
N LEU A 84 -4.45 1.28 11.63
CA LEU A 84 -3.90 2.13 12.69
C LEU A 84 -2.44 1.80 13.03
N THR A 85 -2.09 0.52 12.94
CA THR A 85 -0.72 0.02 13.14
C THR A 85 0.27 0.53 12.11
N ASP A 86 -0.19 0.89 10.89
CA ASP A 86 0.63 1.38 9.79
C ASP A 86 0.79 2.92 9.78
N LEU A 87 0.45 3.59 10.88
CA LEU A 87 0.71 5.02 11.07
C LEU A 87 2.16 5.41 10.71
N PRO A 88 3.21 4.68 11.15
CA PRO A 88 4.59 5.03 10.81
C PRO A 88 4.87 5.02 9.30
N LEU A 89 4.25 4.11 8.52
CA LEU A 89 4.37 4.13 7.08
C LEU A 89 3.70 5.35 6.45
N ALA A 90 2.49 5.70 6.91
CA ALA A 90 1.78 6.88 6.40
C ALA A 90 2.58 8.18 6.66
N GLU A 91 3.15 8.32 7.86
CA GLU A 91 4.01 9.45 8.23
C GLU A 91 5.32 9.46 7.43
N TYR A 92 5.92 8.29 7.22
CA TYR A 92 7.13 8.14 6.39
C TYR A 92 6.88 8.59 4.94
N LEU A 93 5.78 8.11 4.31
CA LEU A 93 5.42 8.51 2.94
C LEU A 93 5.11 10.01 2.86
N GLN A 94 4.40 10.57 3.83
CA GLN A 94 4.14 12.01 3.90
C GLN A 94 5.44 12.80 4.04
N LEU A 95 6.38 12.33 4.86
CA LEU A 95 7.68 12.98 5.06
C LEU A 95 8.52 13.00 3.78
N ILE A 96 8.69 11.85 3.09
CA ILE A 96 9.55 11.78 1.90
C ILE A 96 8.94 12.47 0.68
N THR A 97 7.61 12.53 0.59
CA THR A 97 6.92 13.19 -0.54
C THR A 97 6.67 14.68 -0.32
N GLN A 98 6.69 15.13 0.93
CA GLN A 98 6.25 16.47 1.34
C GLN A 98 4.82 16.80 0.85
N CYS A 99 3.97 15.77 0.65
CA CYS A 99 2.62 15.90 0.11
C CYS A 99 1.56 15.52 1.14
N GLY A 100 0.50 16.32 1.21
CA GLY A 100 -0.68 16.00 2.00
C GLY A 100 -0.49 16.08 3.52
N LYS A 101 -1.45 15.46 4.24
CA LYS A 101 -1.48 15.40 5.71
C LYS A 101 -1.94 14.02 6.17
N VAL A 102 -1.39 13.55 7.28
CA VAL A 102 -1.77 12.29 7.93
C VAL A 102 -2.78 12.57 9.04
N TYR A 103 -3.89 11.86 9.04
CA TYR A 103 -4.97 11.97 10.01
C TYR A 103 -5.20 10.63 10.70
N LYS A 104 -4.89 10.56 12.00
CA LYS A 104 -5.18 9.39 12.83
C LYS A 104 -6.65 9.39 13.27
N LYS A 105 -7.38 8.33 12.93
CA LYS A 105 -8.79 8.10 13.31
C LYS A 105 -8.86 6.96 14.33
N SER A 106 -8.33 7.19 15.54
CA SER A 106 -8.18 6.17 16.59
C SER A 106 -9.48 5.45 16.91
N ASN A 107 -10.60 6.19 17.06
CA ASN A 107 -11.93 5.63 17.35
C ASN A 107 -12.49 4.74 16.22
N ARG A 108 -11.88 4.78 15.02
CA ARG A 108 -12.29 3.99 13.86
C ARG A 108 -11.23 2.96 13.43
N GLY A 109 -10.09 2.90 14.12
CA GLY A 109 -9.04 1.91 13.87
C GLY A 109 -8.22 2.10 12.58
N TYR A 110 -8.21 3.31 11.97
CA TYR A 110 -7.48 3.57 10.74
C TYR A 110 -6.77 4.91 10.71
N VAL A 111 -5.88 5.07 9.74
CA VAL A 111 -5.14 6.30 9.41
C VAL A 111 -5.46 6.70 7.98
N LEU A 112 -5.60 7.99 7.73
CA LEU A 112 -5.73 8.57 6.39
C LEU A 112 -4.50 9.39 6.05
N TRP A 113 -3.85 9.11 4.93
CA TRP A 113 -2.97 10.06 4.27
C TRP A 113 -3.76 10.75 3.16
N GLN A 114 -4.07 12.03 3.38
CA GLN A 114 -4.93 12.83 2.51
C GLN A 114 -4.15 13.94 1.82
N ILE A 115 -4.16 13.92 0.50
CA ILE A 115 -3.51 14.87 -0.38
C ILE A 115 -4.62 15.65 -1.09
N GLN A 116 -4.70 16.99 -0.87
CA GLN A 116 -5.82 17.79 -1.33
C GLN A 116 -5.43 19.16 -1.91
N ASP A 117 -4.18 19.58 -1.79
CA ASP A 117 -3.70 20.76 -2.49
C ASP A 117 -3.32 20.39 -3.94
N ILE A 118 -3.53 21.31 -4.88
CA ILE A 118 -3.38 21.04 -6.31
C ILE A 118 -1.96 20.63 -6.67
N VAL A 119 -0.95 21.28 -6.08
CA VAL A 119 0.46 21.02 -6.39
C VAL A 119 0.85 19.62 -5.92
N SER A 120 0.43 19.21 -4.71
CA SER A 120 0.68 17.86 -4.21
C SER A 120 -0.09 16.79 -5.01
N VAL A 121 -1.34 17.06 -5.38
CA VAL A 121 -2.11 16.14 -6.26
C VAL A 121 -1.42 15.99 -7.61
N PHE A 122 -0.93 17.10 -8.20
CA PHE A 122 -0.16 17.07 -9.44
C PHE A 122 1.13 16.24 -9.27
N LYS A 123 1.93 16.48 -8.22
CA LYS A 123 3.16 15.72 -7.95
C LYS A 123 2.89 14.21 -7.87
N ILE A 124 1.92 13.78 -7.04
CA ILE A 124 1.57 12.37 -6.90
C ILE A 124 1.08 11.79 -8.24
N SER A 125 0.20 12.50 -8.95
CA SER A 125 -0.31 12.04 -10.25
C SER A 125 0.82 11.87 -11.27
N ASN A 126 1.76 12.81 -11.33
CA ASN A 126 2.93 12.73 -12.21
C ASN A 126 3.84 11.53 -11.87
N TRP A 127 4.09 11.27 -10.57
CA TRP A 127 4.96 10.16 -10.16
C TRP A 127 4.38 8.79 -10.51
N ILE A 128 3.08 8.58 -10.35
CA ILE A 128 2.45 7.28 -10.62
C ILE A 128 2.00 7.10 -12.06
N ASN A 129 2.03 8.15 -12.88
CA ASN A 129 1.62 8.13 -14.28
C ASN A 129 2.56 7.26 -15.12
N GLY A 130 2.03 6.15 -15.66
CA GLY A 130 2.77 5.13 -16.39
C GLY A 130 3.23 3.94 -15.52
N TYR A 131 2.85 3.89 -14.22
CA TYR A 131 3.13 2.75 -13.34
C TYR A 131 1.88 2.03 -12.84
N MET A 132 0.68 2.55 -13.11
CA MET A 132 -0.57 1.88 -12.77
C MET A 132 -0.82 0.68 -13.69
N ARG A 133 -1.43 -0.38 -13.15
CA ARG A 133 -1.65 -1.65 -13.84
C ARG A 133 -3.10 -2.14 -13.80
N THR A 134 -3.97 -1.43 -13.09
CA THR A 134 -5.37 -1.84 -12.88
C THR A 134 -6.34 -0.87 -13.55
N PRO A 135 -7.63 -1.23 -13.70
CA PRO A 135 -8.66 -0.31 -14.19
C PRO A 135 -8.81 0.99 -13.39
N LYS A 136 -8.22 1.08 -12.20
CA LYS A 136 -8.22 2.33 -11.39
C LYS A 136 -7.46 3.47 -12.08
N ILE A 137 -6.68 3.20 -13.13
CA ILE A 137 -6.03 4.21 -13.97
C ILE A 137 -7.03 5.24 -14.52
N GLU A 138 -8.29 4.86 -14.75
CA GLU A 138 -9.36 5.80 -15.14
C GLU A 138 -9.43 6.99 -14.17
N SER A 139 -9.33 6.71 -12.87
CA SER A 139 -9.38 7.77 -11.85
C SER A 139 -8.17 8.71 -11.90
N LEU A 140 -6.99 8.19 -12.24
CA LEU A 140 -5.80 9.01 -12.47
C LEU A 140 -5.97 9.87 -13.71
N HIS A 141 -6.42 9.30 -14.84
CA HIS A 141 -6.66 10.04 -16.09
C HIS A 141 -7.66 11.18 -15.87
N ARG A 142 -8.74 10.92 -15.15
CA ARG A 142 -9.73 11.94 -14.79
C ARG A 142 -9.14 13.03 -13.90
N THR A 143 -8.22 12.69 -13.00
CA THR A 143 -7.50 13.67 -12.17
C THR A 143 -6.56 14.53 -13.02
N ILE A 144 -5.83 13.93 -13.96
CA ILE A 144 -4.96 14.64 -14.90
C ILE A 144 -5.78 15.59 -15.77
N ASN A 145 -6.90 15.13 -16.33
CA ASN A 145 -7.80 15.96 -17.12
C ASN A 145 -8.35 17.15 -16.30
N TRP A 146 -8.68 16.94 -15.04
CA TRP A 146 -9.09 18.02 -14.14
C TRP A 146 -7.96 19.07 -13.96
N ILE A 147 -6.69 18.62 -13.83
CA ILE A 147 -5.52 19.51 -13.73
C ILE A 147 -5.36 20.31 -15.02
N HIS A 148 -5.52 19.69 -16.20
CA HIS A 148 -5.48 20.38 -17.51
C HIS A 148 -6.57 21.44 -17.61
N ASP A 149 -7.81 21.10 -17.23
CA ASP A 149 -8.92 22.06 -17.17
C ASP A 149 -8.62 23.23 -16.21
N TYR A 150 -8.00 22.92 -15.04
CA TYR A 150 -7.60 23.97 -14.10
C TYR A 150 -6.55 24.91 -14.68
N ILE A 151 -5.54 24.40 -15.37
CA ILE A 151 -4.52 25.22 -16.07
C ILE A 151 -5.19 26.10 -17.10
N ASN A 152 -6.04 25.52 -17.98
CA ASN A 152 -6.73 26.25 -19.05
C ASN A 152 -7.61 27.39 -18.52
N ASN A 153 -8.41 27.10 -17.50
CA ASN A 153 -9.36 28.07 -16.95
C ASN A 153 -8.68 29.20 -16.17
N ASN A 154 -7.42 29.00 -15.74
CA ASN A 154 -6.72 29.96 -14.89
C ASN A 154 -5.50 30.61 -15.53
N LYS A 155 -5.15 30.27 -16.79
CA LYS A 155 -3.94 30.77 -17.47
C LYS A 155 -3.83 32.31 -17.49
N ASN A 156 -4.95 33.02 -17.57
CA ASN A 156 -5.02 34.46 -17.59
C ASN A 156 -5.36 35.09 -16.23
N SER A 157 -5.35 34.32 -15.15
CA SER A 157 -5.66 34.83 -13.82
C SER A 157 -4.57 35.77 -13.32
N LYS A 158 -4.96 36.94 -12.82
CA LYS A 158 -4.06 37.92 -12.20
C LYS A 158 -3.84 37.70 -10.72
N LEU A 159 -4.49 36.68 -10.13
CA LEU A 159 -4.38 36.37 -8.69
C LEU A 159 -3.03 35.72 -8.40
N THR A 160 -2.19 36.34 -7.57
CA THR A 160 -0.86 35.87 -7.17
C THR A 160 -0.88 34.40 -6.65
N LYS A 161 -1.91 34.03 -5.88
CA LYS A 161 -2.08 32.66 -5.39
C LYS A 161 -2.22 31.66 -6.53
N ILE A 162 -2.97 32.01 -7.57
CA ILE A 162 -3.17 31.14 -8.73
C ILE A 162 -1.88 31.07 -9.56
N GLN A 163 -1.21 32.19 -9.80
CA GLN A 163 0.06 32.22 -10.51
C GLN A 163 1.13 31.36 -9.81
N ASN A 164 1.20 31.40 -8.47
CA ASN A 164 2.10 30.54 -7.70
C ASN A 164 1.76 29.04 -7.83
N ILE A 165 0.51 28.65 -8.06
CA ILE A 165 0.13 27.28 -8.35
C ILE A 165 0.53 26.92 -9.79
N LEU A 166 0.19 27.76 -10.76
CA LEU A 166 0.47 27.51 -12.18
C LEU A 166 1.97 27.42 -12.47
N SER A 167 2.83 28.13 -11.73
CA SER A 167 4.28 28.00 -11.89
C SER A 167 4.85 26.63 -11.44
N LYS A 168 4.08 25.82 -10.71
CA LYS A 168 4.48 24.53 -10.15
C LYS A 168 3.80 23.33 -10.80
N ILE A 169 2.87 23.56 -11.72
CA ILE A 169 2.13 22.51 -12.43
C ILE A 169 2.20 22.75 -13.94
N HIS A 170 2.10 21.67 -14.71
CA HIS A 170 2.11 21.72 -16.17
C HIS A 170 1.21 20.61 -16.74
N TYR A 171 1.05 20.59 -18.05
CA TYR A 171 0.33 19.51 -18.71
C TYR A 171 1.09 18.19 -18.57
N LEU A 172 0.38 17.15 -18.20
CA LEU A 172 0.88 15.78 -18.11
C LEU A 172 0.39 14.99 -19.32
N GLU A 173 1.29 14.29 -19.99
CA GLU A 173 0.90 13.26 -20.93
C GLU A 173 0.13 12.16 -20.20
N ILE A 174 -1.02 11.75 -20.75
CA ILE A 174 -1.79 10.63 -20.21
C ILE A 174 -1.17 9.31 -20.68
N LYS A 175 -0.53 8.58 -19.78
CA LYS A 175 0.11 7.31 -20.09
C LYS A 175 -0.83 6.13 -19.88
N PRO A 176 -0.73 5.06 -20.68
CA PRO A 176 -1.51 3.84 -20.50
C PRO A 176 -1.05 3.05 -19.27
N ASN A 177 -1.72 1.92 -19.00
CA ASN A 177 -1.29 0.96 -17.99
C ASN A 177 0.13 0.46 -18.26
N ASP A 178 0.89 0.27 -17.19
CA ASP A 178 2.19 -0.39 -17.23
C ASP A 178 2.00 -1.88 -17.55
N ILE A 179 2.47 -2.30 -18.71
CA ILE A 179 2.42 -3.67 -19.20
C ILE A 179 3.74 -4.43 -18.97
N SER A 180 4.75 -3.80 -18.35
CA SER A 180 6.04 -4.42 -18.08
C SER A 180 5.90 -5.66 -17.18
N GLU A 181 6.93 -6.51 -17.13
CA GLU A 181 6.91 -7.70 -16.28
C GLU A 181 6.72 -7.33 -14.79
N ILE A 182 6.03 -8.21 -14.03
CA ILE A 182 5.73 -7.95 -12.60
C ILE A 182 7.01 -7.75 -11.79
N GLU A 183 8.07 -8.48 -12.13
CA GLU A 183 9.36 -8.47 -11.43
C GLU A 183 10.26 -7.30 -11.82
N SER A 184 9.85 -6.45 -12.75
CA SER A 184 10.65 -5.33 -13.24
C SER A 184 10.74 -4.16 -12.27
N ASN A 185 9.71 -3.95 -11.44
CA ASN A 185 9.61 -2.81 -10.52
C ASN A 185 8.87 -3.16 -9.22
N ALA A 186 8.76 -2.19 -8.31
CA ALA A 186 8.20 -2.40 -6.97
C ALA A 186 6.67 -2.34 -6.89
N TRP A 187 5.94 -2.35 -8.02
CA TRP A 187 4.48 -2.22 -8.04
C TRP A 187 3.77 -3.28 -7.19
N LEU A 188 4.16 -4.57 -7.33
CA LEU A 188 3.52 -5.63 -6.56
C LEU A 188 3.80 -5.51 -5.06
N SER A 189 4.91 -4.89 -4.64
CA SER A 189 5.17 -4.62 -3.22
C SER A 189 4.14 -3.64 -2.65
N GLY A 190 3.92 -2.49 -3.30
CA GLY A 190 2.90 -1.54 -2.88
C GLY A 190 1.48 -2.13 -2.93
N PHE A 191 1.15 -2.87 -3.98
CA PHE A 191 -0.15 -3.53 -4.12
C PHE A 191 -0.37 -4.62 -3.07
N SER A 192 0.70 -5.34 -2.67
CA SER A 192 0.66 -6.33 -1.59
C SER A 192 0.52 -5.70 -0.21
N ASP A 193 1.17 -4.57 0.03
CA ASP A 193 0.99 -3.81 1.27
C ASP A 193 -0.47 -3.40 1.47
N ALA A 194 -1.18 -3.10 0.39
CA ALA A 194 -2.63 -2.86 0.43
C ALA A 194 -3.43 -4.17 0.60
N ASP A 195 -3.43 -5.06 -0.38
CA ASP A 195 -4.45 -6.11 -0.56
C ASP A 195 -3.98 -7.54 -0.28
N ALA A 196 -2.66 -7.79 -0.08
CA ALA A 196 -2.20 -9.16 0.13
C ALA A 196 -2.25 -9.60 1.60
N ASN A 197 -2.21 -10.92 1.78
CA ASN A 197 -2.16 -11.58 3.09
C ASN A 197 -1.18 -12.75 3.08
N PHE A 198 -0.38 -12.87 4.14
CA PHE A 198 0.42 -14.06 4.44
C PHE A 198 -0.32 -14.93 5.45
N SER A 199 -0.21 -16.26 5.33
CA SER A 199 -0.87 -17.18 6.26
C SER A 199 0.05 -18.37 6.59
N ILE A 200 0.03 -18.76 7.85
CA ILE A 200 0.69 -19.98 8.37
C ILE A 200 -0.42 -20.91 8.86
N ASN A 201 -0.75 -21.92 8.08
CA ASN A 201 -1.79 -22.89 8.43
C ASN A 201 -1.18 -24.17 8.97
N ILE A 202 -1.64 -24.61 10.13
CA ILE A 202 -1.17 -25.81 10.82
C ILE A 202 -2.33 -26.80 10.86
N HIS A 203 -2.21 -27.89 10.11
CA HIS A 203 -3.22 -28.93 9.97
C HIS A 203 -2.76 -30.23 10.62
N LYS A 204 -3.45 -30.66 11.66
CA LYS A 204 -3.30 -32.01 12.22
C LYS A 204 -4.04 -33.00 11.33
N ARG A 205 -3.34 -34.00 10.81
CA ARG A 205 -3.93 -35.07 10.01
C ARG A 205 -4.49 -36.14 10.93
N THR A 206 -5.82 -36.28 10.97
CA THR A 206 -6.51 -37.23 11.84
C THR A 206 -6.11 -38.69 11.57
N ASN A 207 -5.82 -39.05 10.33
CA ASN A 207 -5.54 -40.43 9.91
C ASN A 207 -4.04 -40.79 9.89
N LYS A 208 -3.12 -39.91 10.25
CA LYS A 208 -1.66 -40.15 10.07
C LYS A 208 -0.80 -39.63 11.23
N ASN A 209 -1.30 -39.38 12.40
CA ASN A 209 -0.53 -38.79 13.53
C ASN A 209 0.53 -37.74 13.14
N SER A 210 0.34 -37.05 11.98
CA SER A 210 1.27 -36.08 11.45
C SER A 210 0.63 -34.70 11.35
N THR A 211 1.42 -33.68 11.64
CA THR A 211 0.99 -32.27 11.50
C THR A 211 1.69 -31.65 10.28
N ARG A 212 0.94 -30.96 9.47
CA ARG A 212 1.45 -30.25 8.28
C ARG A 212 1.36 -28.76 8.51
N VAL A 213 2.46 -28.04 8.27
CA VAL A 213 2.48 -26.59 8.19
C VAL A 213 2.45 -26.18 6.72
N GLN A 214 1.52 -25.33 6.35
CA GLN A 214 1.38 -24.79 5.01
C GLN A 214 1.45 -23.27 5.04
N LEU A 215 2.24 -22.72 4.14
CA LEU A 215 2.43 -21.29 3.97
C LEU A 215 1.67 -20.81 2.74
N TYR A 216 0.98 -19.69 2.88
CA TYR A 216 0.21 -19.09 1.79
C TYR A 216 0.50 -17.61 1.70
N TYR A 217 0.80 -17.15 0.49
CA TYR A 217 0.64 -15.76 0.09
C TYR A 217 -0.64 -15.69 -0.74
N ARG A 218 -1.56 -14.82 -0.37
CA ARG A 218 -2.84 -14.64 -1.06
C ARG A 218 -3.01 -13.18 -1.42
N LEU A 219 -3.47 -12.95 -2.65
CA LEU A 219 -3.94 -11.65 -3.10
C LEU A 219 -5.37 -11.84 -3.63
N GLU A 220 -6.30 -11.03 -3.10
CA GLU A 220 -7.72 -11.08 -3.46
C GLU A 220 -8.21 -9.68 -3.78
N ILE A 221 -8.89 -9.52 -4.92
CA ILE A 221 -9.46 -8.24 -5.36
C ILE A 221 -10.85 -8.48 -5.96
N LYS A 222 -11.72 -7.49 -5.90
CA LYS A 222 -13.02 -7.53 -6.60
C LYS A 222 -12.85 -7.81 -8.08
N GLN A 223 -13.85 -8.45 -8.71
CA GLN A 223 -13.77 -8.82 -10.12
C GLN A 223 -13.84 -7.63 -11.07
N THR A 224 -14.63 -6.61 -10.72
CA THR A 224 -14.88 -5.47 -11.60
C THR A 224 -14.61 -4.14 -10.91
N TYR A 225 -14.16 -3.19 -11.70
CA TYR A 225 -14.06 -1.81 -11.26
C TYR A 225 -15.45 -1.22 -11.08
N HIS A 226 -15.60 -0.25 -10.20
CA HIS A 226 -16.92 0.31 -9.85
C HIS A 226 -17.49 1.28 -10.87
N LYS A 227 -16.66 1.73 -11.83
CA LYS A 227 -17.08 2.56 -12.93
C LYS A 227 -17.16 1.77 -14.22
N LEU A 228 -18.06 2.19 -15.09
CA LEU A 228 -18.17 1.67 -16.44
C LEU A 228 -17.13 2.36 -17.35
N ASP A 229 -16.78 1.72 -18.44
CA ASP A 229 -15.99 2.30 -19.52
C ASP A 229 -16.84 3.22 -20.43
N SER A 230 -16.28 3.68 -21.55
CA SER A 230 -16.99 4.52 -22.54
C SER A 230 -18.18 3.82 -23.20
N ASP A 231 -18.20 2.49 -23.18
CA ASP A 231 -19.20 1.66 -23.81
C ASP A 231 -20.18 1.05 -22.79
N ASP A 232 -20.25 1.62 -21.59
CA ASP A 232 -21.07 1.21 -20.45
C ASP A 232 -20.79 -0.21 -19.93
N ASN A 233 -19.60 -0.77 -20.21
CA ASN A 233 -19.19 -2.09 -19.73
C ASN A 233 -18.45 -2.01 -18.39
N LYS A 234 -18.59 -3.07 -17.60
CA LYS A 234 -17.81 -3.25 -16.37
C LYS A 234 -16.38 -3.65 -16.70
N VAL A 235 -15.41 -2.81 -16.35
CA VAL A 235 -13.98 -3.10 -16.56
C VAL A 235 -13.49 -4.13 -15.55
N SER A 236 -12.92 -5.23 -16.04
CA SER A 236 -12.49 -6.36 -15.23
C SER A 236 -11.06 -6.20 -14.70
N PHE A 237 -10.81 -6.69 -13.47
CA PHE A 237 -9.47 -6.87 -12.92
C PHE A 237 -8.80 -8.19 -13.36
N PHE A 238 -9.47 -9.01 -14.18
CA PHE A 238 -8.94 -10.29 -14.65
C PHE A 238 -7.59 -10.20 -15.36
N PRO A 239 -7.33 -9.21 -16.25
CA PRO A 239 -6.04 -9.11 -16.94
C PRO A 239 -4.83 -9.00 -15.98
N ILE A 240 -4.90 -8.13 -14.97
CA ILE A 240 -3.81 -8.00 -14.00
C ILE A 240 -3.70 -9.23 -13.09
N MET A 241 -4.83 -9.83 -12.69
CA MET A 241 -4.82 -11.05 -11.89
C MET A 241 -4.26 -12.25 -12.66
N SER A 242 -4.53 -12.36 -13.97
CA SER A 242 -3.93 -13.36 -14.85
C SER A 242 -2.41 -13.15 -14.99
N LYS A 243 -1.95 -11.91 -15.14
CA LYS A 243 -0.53 -11.59 -15.20
C LYS A 243 0.19 -11.97 -13.90
N LEU A 244 -0.40 -11.67 -12.74
CA LEU A 244 0.10 -12.07 -11.43
C LEU A 244 0.14 -13.59 -11.25
N ALA A 245 -0.91 -14.29 -11.68
CA ALA A 245 -0.96 -15.75 -11.64
C ALA A 245 0.11 -16.38 -12.53
N GLY A 246 0.31 -15.87 -13.74
CA GLY A 246 1.39 -16.27 -14.64
C GLY A 246 2.78 -16.07 -14.02
N PHE A 247 3.04 -14.90 -13.45
CA PHE A 247 4.28 -14.60 -12.73
C PHE A 247 4.51 -15.61 -11.60
N LEU A 248 3.50 -15.90 -10.78
CA LEU A 248 3.60 -16.81 -9.63
C LEU A 248 3.50 -18.29 -10.02
N CYS A 249 3.24 -18.62 -11.29
CA CYS A 249 2.99 -19.99 -11.78
C CYS A 249 1.86 -20.68 -10.99
N VAL A 250 0.72 -19.99 -10.85
CA VAL A 250 -0.51 -20.47 -10.22
C VAL A 250 -1.73 -20.08 -11.05
N SER A 251 -2.93 -20.53 -10.64
CA SER A 251 -4.19 -20.18 -11.29
C SER A 251 -4.87 -18.98 -10.64
N VAL A 252 -5.70 -18.28 -11.40
CA VAL A 252 -6.68 -17.32 -10.88
C VAL A 252 -7.93 -18.09 -10.49
N TYR A 253 -8.42 -17.87 -9.28
CA TYR A 253 -9.69 -18.42 -8.79
C TYR A 253 -10.74 -17.33 -8.74
N SER A 254 -11.93 -17.64 -9.23
CA SER A 254 -13.13 -16.84 -8.98
C SER A 254 -13.75 -17.28 -7.67
N ARG A 255 -14.17 -16.31 -6.85
CA ARG A 255 -14.80 -16.55 -5.56
C ARG A 255 -16.03 -15.65 -5.43
N SER A 256 -17.13 -16.22 -4.95
CA SER A 256 -18.29 -15.44 -4.48
C SER A 256 -18.47 -15.61 -2.98
N ARG A 257 -19.05 -14.60 -2.34
CA ARG A 257 -19.46 -14.63 -0.94
C ARG A 257 -20.68 -13.75 -0.73
N ILE A 258 -21.58 -14.20 0.11
CA ILE A 258 -22.75 -13.42 0.50
C ILE A 258 -22.47 -12.76 1.84
N LEU A 259 -22.66 -11.45 1.93
CA LEU A 259 -22.53 -10.66 3.15
C LEU A 259 -23.69 -9.67 3.20
N ASN A 260 -24.47 -9.67 4.28
CA ASN A 260 -25.63 -8.78 4.45
C ASN A 260 -26.58 -8.81 3.24
N ASN A 261 -26.93 -10.00 2.74
CA ASN A 261 -27.76 -10.25 1.56
C ASN A 261 -27.25 -9.63 0.24
N LYS A 262 -25.97 -9.26 0.19
CA LYS A 262 -25.31 -8.82 -1.04
C LYS A 262 -24.25 -9.82 -1.45
N GLU A 263 -24.23 -10.14 -2.72
CA GLU A 263 -23.23 -11.03 -3.31
C GLU A 263 -22.01 -10.22 -3.79
N PHE A 264 -20.83 -10.69 -3.38
CA PHE A 264 -19.55 -10.08 -3.73
C PHE A 264 -18.71 -11.09 -4.51
N TYR A 265 -18.20 -10.65 -5.65
CA TYR A 265 -17.36 -11.44 -6.53
C TYR A 265 -15.92 -10.94 -6.49
N SER A 266 -14.98 -11.85 -6.31
CA SER A 266 -13.54 -11.55 -6.28
C SER A 266 -12.74 -12.52 -7.15
N PHE A 267 -11.58 -12.06 -7.62
CA PHE A 267 -10.50 -12.90 -8.12
C PHE A 267 -9.47 -13.09 -7.03
N THR A 268 -8.95 -14.30 -6.92
CA THR A 268 -7.94 -14.67 -5.93
C THR A 268 -6.78 -15.40 -6.60
N VAL A 269 -5.57 -15.00 -6.26
CA VAL A 269 -4.32 -15.70 -6.58
C VAL A 269 -3.70 -16.18 -5.29
N VAL A 270 -3.32 -17.48 -5.23
CA VAL A 270 -2.76 -18.11 -4.02
C VAL A 270 -1.45 -18.81 -4.34
N SER A 271 -0.38 -18.33 -3.75
CA SER A 271 0.94 -18.94 -3.80
C SER A 271 1.13 -19.86 -2.57
N HIS A 272 1.32 -21.16 -2.79
CA HIS A 272 1.47 -22.16 -1.71
C HIS A 272 2.38 -23.34 -2.06
N ASN A 273 2.69 -23.52 -3.34
CA ASN A 273 3.63 -24.53 -3.78
C ASN A 273 5.07 -23.99 -3.80
N LYS A 274 6.06 -24.88 -3.80
CA LYS A 274 7.48 -24.51 -3.72
C LYS A 274 7.90 -23.50 -4.80
N LYS A 275 7.45 -23.68 -6.05
CA LYS A 275 7.82 -22.82 -7.17
C LYS A 275 7.26 -21.40 -6.99
N SER A 276 5.99 -21.27 -6.63
CA SER A 276 5.34 -19.98 -6.41
C SER A 276 5.89 -19.25 -5.17
N LEU A 277 6.20 -20.00 -4.09
CA LEU A 277 6.81 -19.41 -2.89
C LEU A 277 8.22 -18.88 -3.15
N LEU A 278 9.03 -19.57 -3.95
CA LEU A 278 10.34 -19.08 -4.37
C LEU A 278 10.24 -17.79 -5.20
N LYS A 279 9.26 -17.71 -6.12
CA LYS A 279 9.01 -16.51 -6.91
C LYS A 279 8.66 -15.31 -6.03
N ILE A 280 7.74 -15.48 -5.10
CA ILE A 280 7.30 -14.38 -4.21
C ILE A 280 8.38 -13.96 -3.22
N THR A 281 9.17 -14.91 -2.69
CA THR A 281 10.28 -14.57 -1.80
C THR A 281 11.41 -13.86 -2.53
N HIS A 282 11.75 -14.29 -3.76
CA HIS A 282 12.71 -13.59 -4.59
C HIS A 282 12.27 -12.14 -4.88
N TYR A 283 10.98 -11.96 -5.20
CA TYR A 283 10.42 -10.63 -5.46
C TYR A 283 10.51 -9.72 -4.22
N PHE A 284 10.03 -10.16 -3.04
CA PHE A 284 10.06 -9.33 -1.84
C PHE A 284 11.45 -9.16 -1.20
N ASN A 285 12.41 -9.98 -1.57
CA ASN A 285 13.82 -9.73 -1.22
C ASN A 285 14.40 -8.59 -2.07
N LYS A 286 13.98 -8.47 -3.34
CA LYS A 286 14.37 -7.36 -4.23
C LYS A 286 13.60 -6.08 -3.93
N PHE A 287 12.31 -6.19 -3.68
CA PHE A 287 11.39 -5.09 -3.40
C PHE A 287 10.64 -5.36 -2.07
N PRO A 288 11.25 -5.09 -0.92
CA PRO A 288 10.64 -5.34 0.38
C PRO A 288 9.31 -4.62 0.58
N LEU A 289 8.39 -5.24 1.31
CA LEU A 289 7.18 -4.60 1.84
C LEU A 289 7.55 -3.50 2.83
N LEU A 290 6.72 -2.49 2.96
CA LEU A 290 6.97 -1.34 3.84
C LEU A 290 5.94 -1.22 4.97
N SER A 291 4.75 -1.82 4.83
CA SER A 291 3.73 -1.85 5.88
C SER A 291 4.09 -2.84 7.00
N SER A 292 3.23 -2.96 8.00
CA SER A 292 3.34 -4.00 9.04
C SER A 292 3.38 -5.42 8.47
N LYS A 293 2.89 -5.64 7.23
CA LYS A 293 2.99 -6.93 6.53
C LYS A 293 4.45 -7.37 6.25
N TYR A 294 5.41 -6.44 6.29
CA TYR A 294 6.82 -6.78 6.26
C TYR A 294 7.20 -7.74 7.39
N LEU A 295 6.69 -7.52 8.59
CA LEU A 295 6.97 -8.38 9.74
C LEU A 295 6.36 -9.77 9.55
N ASP A 296 5.12 -9.83 9.04
CA ASP A 296 4.46 -11.09 8.71
C ASP A 296 5.22 -11.85 7.60
N TYR A 297 5.72 -11.13 6.59
CA TYR A 297 6.57 -11.71 5.56
C TYR A 297 7.89 -12.26 6.13
N LYS A 298 8.53 -11.57 7.07
CA LYS A 298 9.77 -12.04 7.70
C LYS A 298 9.54 -13.33 8.50
N ASP A 299 8.47 -13.41 9.25
CA ASP A 299 8.08 -14.61 9.99
C ASP A 299 7.72 -15.76 9.03
N PHE A 300 6.98 -15.45 7.96
CA PHE A 300 6.66 -16.39 6.89
C PHE A 300 7.95 -16.94 6.22
N LEU A 301 8.89 -16.07 5.89
CA LEU A 301 10.18 -16.43 5.28
C LEU A 301 11.00 -17.34 6.23
N TYR A 302 11.06 -17.00 7.50
CA TYR A 302 11.76 -17.81 8.51
C TYR A 302 11.19 -19.23 8.58
N ILE A 303 9.87 -19.40 8.62
CA ILE A 303 9.24 -20.73 8.60
C ILE A 303 9.53 -21.47 7.29
N LEU A 304 9.52 -20.77 6.14
CA LEU A 304 9.85 -21.38 4.85
C LEU A 304 11.32 -21.88 4.80
N GLU A 305 12.25 -21.14 5.38
CA GLU A 305 13.66 -21.54 5.48
C GLU A 305 13.82 -22.77 6.39
N LEU A 306 13.12 -22.81 7.52
CA LEU A 306 13.09 -23.98 8.39
C LEU A 306 12.53 -25.22 7.66
N GLN A 307 11.46 -25.05 6.85
CA GLN A 307 10.91 -26.15 6.02
C GLN A 307 11.92 -26.70 5.03
N ASN A 308 12.77 -25.87 4.48
CA ASN A 308 13.78 -26.28 3.51
C ASN A 308 14.98 -26.99 4.17
N LYS A 309 15.34 -26.57 5.38
CA LYS A 309 16.51 -27.12 6.12
C LYS A 309 16.18 -28.41 6.89
N ASN A 310 15.02 -28.44 7.56
CA ASN A 310 14.66 -29.45 8.54
C ASN A 310 13.27 -30.03 8.26
N LYS A 311 13.16 -30.90 7.27
CA LYS A 311 11.90 -31.62 7.03
C LYS A 311 11.47 -32.39 8.31
N LEU A 312 10.49 -31.84 9.05
CA LEU A 312 9.69 -32.55 10.06
C LEU A 312 10.34 -32.80 11.43
N THR A 313 11.20 -31.95 11.94
CA THR A 313 11.59 -32.03 13.37
C THR A 313 10.50 -31.42 14.26
N THR A 314 10.39 -31.93 15.49
CA THR A 314 9.49 -31.38 16.53
C THR A 314 9.75 -29.90 16.81
N SER A 315 11.00 -29.46 16.66
CA SER A 315 11.45 -28.07 16.78
C SER A 315 10.79 -27.14 15.74
N TYR A 316 10.72 -27.56 14.45
CA TYR A 316 10.08 -26.78 13.40
C TYR A 316 8.59 -26.52 13.66
N LEU A 317 7.85 -27.54 14.10
CA LEU A 317 6.43 -27.41 14.42
C LEU A 317 6.22 -26.49 15.63
N GLY A 318 7.06 -26.59 16.66
CA GLY A 318 7.03 -25.71 17.82
C GLY A 318 7.23 -24.25 17.46
N GLU A 319 8.23 -23.95 16.61
CA GLU A 319 8.47 -22.58 16.11
C GLU A 319 7.31 -22.07 15.28
N ALA A 320 6.74 -22.87 14.37
CA ALA A 320 5.58 -22.48 13.58
C ALA A 320 4.36 -22.15 14.44
N ILE A 321 4.11 -22.94 15.49
CA ILE A 321 3.02 -22.69 16.46
C ILE A 321 3.26 -21.40 17.24
N LYS A 322 4.49 -21.17 17.71
CA LYS A 322 4.89 -19.96 18.44
C LYS A 322 4.68 -18.70 17.59
N ILE A 323 5.22 -18.69 16.38
CA ILE A 323 5.10 -17.56 15.47
C ILE A 323 3.65 -17.28 15.11
N ARG A 324 2.84 -18.31 14.82
CA ARG A 324 1.43 -18.13 14.46
C ARG A 324 0.61 -17.45 15.56
N LYS A 325 1.01 -17.50 16.82
CA LYS A 325 0.30 -16.83 17.93
C LYS A 325 0.38 -15.30 17.85
N ASP A 326 1.48 -14.77 17.31
CA ASP A 326 1.71 -13.31 17.14
C ASP A 326 1.94 -12.98 15.65
N PHE A 327 0.95 -13.31 14.80
CA PHE A 327 1.04 -13.21 13.34
C PHE A 327 -0.23 -12.57 12.75
N ASN A 328 -0.10 -11.70 11.77
CA ASN A 328 -1.22 -10.99 11.14
C ASN A 328 -2.08 -10.19 12.15
N SER A 329 -3.38 -10.51 12.22
CA SER A 329 -4.35 -9.81 13.08
C SER A 329 -4.10 -10.00 14.58
N THR A 330 -3.35 -11.02 14.96
CA THR A 330 -2.97 -11.29 16.37
C THR A 330 -1.63 -10.70 16.75
N ARG A 331 -0.91 -10.06 15.80
CA ARG A 331 0.36 -9.40 16.07
C ARG A 331 0.18 -8.23 17.05
N THR A 332 0.98 -8.26 18.10
CA THR A 332 0.99 -7.23 19.16
C THR A 332 2.25 -6.38 19.15
N THR A 333 3.36 -6.93 18.62
CA THR A 333 4.66 -6.27 18.61
C THR A 333 5.01 -5.79 17.21
N TYR A 334 5.30 -4.49 17.09
CA TYR A 334 5.66 -3.84 15.84
C TYR A 334 6.98 -3.11 15.97
N HIS A 335 7.84 -3.23 14.95
CA HIS A 335 9.04 -2.41 14.79
C HIS A 335 9.15 -1.93 13.34
N TRP A 336 9.75 -0.75 13.15
CA TRP A 336 9.75 -0.03 11.89
C TRP A 336 11.16 0.28 11.37
N SER A 337 12.15 -0.48 11.83
CA SER A 337 13.56 -0.31 11.44
C SER A 337 13.79 -0.46 9.94
N HIS A 338 12.96 -1.25 9.24
CA HIS A 338 13.03 -1.46 7.80
C HIS A 338 12.72 -0.19 6.98
N LEU A 339 12.07 0.82 7.55
CA LEU A 339 11.86 2.10 6.87
C LEU A 339 13.11 2.98 6.85
N LYS A 340 14.04 2.83 7.79
CA LYS A 340 15.25 3.70 7.89
C LYS A 340 16.17 3.61 6.68
N ASN A 341 16.29 2.41 6.10
CA ASN A 341 17.15 2.14 4.93
C ASN A 341 16.31 1.63 3.75
N CYS A 342 15.15 2.22 3.56
CA CYS A 342 14.22 1.80 2.54
C CYS A 342 14.81 1.99 1.14
N TYR A 343 14.62 0.98 0.28
CA TYR A 343 15.07 1.00 -1.13
C TYR A 343 14.42 2.11 -1.96
N LEU A 344 13.32 2.70 -1.49
CA LEU A 344 12.61 3.78 -2.20
C LEU A 344 13.42 5.09 -2.28
N ILE A 345 14.39 5.29 -1.38
CA ILE A 345 15.22 6.51 -1.31
C ILE A 345 16.69 6.24 -1.61
N LYS A 346 17.07 4.99 -1.89
CA LYS A 346 18.43 4.66 -2.34
C LYS A 346 18.53 4.91 -3.84
N THR A 347 19.47 5.73 -4.24
CA THR A 347 19.93 5.97 -5.61
C THR A 347 20.90 4.89 -6.05
#